data_38b0bb10be7f8df11c42fceeafc1615c
#
_entry.id   38b0bb10be7f8df11c42fceeafc1615c
#
_cell.length_a   1.000
_cell.length_b   1.000
_cell.length_c   1.000
_cell.angle_alpha   90.00
_cell.angle_beta   90.00
_cell.angle_gamma   90.00
#
_symmetry.space_group_name_H-M   'P 1'
#
loop_
_entity.id
_entity.type
_entity.pdbx_description
1 polymer ?
#
loop_
_entity_poly.entity_id
_entity_poly.type
_entity_poly.pdbx_seq_one_letter_code
_entity_poly.pdbx_strand_id
1 'polypeptide(L)'
;GFVSRFHHALHVTPALVPLIVLVSAVLVFGVLLGEKFFSPFALTLILQQVQIVGIVAVAQSLVILTAGIDLSVGAIAVISSVVMGQFTFRYGLPVEIAVACGLTVGTAIGFVNGWLVAVMKLPPFIVTLGMWQIVLAGNFLYSANETIRSQDIAAHAPLLQFLGTKFKIGGAVFTFGVVFMICLVALLAYVLRHTAWGRHVYAVGDDPEAAELSGVDVTKTLISVYAIAGLICAFAGWALIGRIGSVSPTSGQLLNIESITAVVIGGISLFGGRGSIMGTLFGALIVGVFTLGLRLIGADAQWTF
;
A
#
# COMPACT_ATOMS: atom_id res chain seq x y z
N GLY A 1 2.56 -34.10 19.24
CA GLY A 1 3.62 -33.39 19.99
C GLY A 1 3.62 -31.89 19.74
N PHE A 2 4.50 -31.17 20.43
CA PHE A 2 4.65 -29.71 20.30
C PHE A 2 4.92 -29.29 18.83
N VAL A 3 5.81 -29.99 18.14
CA VAL A 3 6.17 -29.69 16.74
C VAL A 3 4.97 -29.83 15.80
N SER A 4 4.13 -30.85 15.97
CA SER A 4 2.96 -31.03 15.13
C SER A 4 1.89 -29.97 15.39
N ARG A 5 1.70 -29.55 16.65
CA ARG A 5 0.78 -28.45 17.01
C ARG A 5 1.27 -27.12 16.46
N PHE A 6 2.56 -26.85 16.54
CA PHE A 6 3.17 -25.64 15.99
C PHE A 6 3.01 -25.61 14.47
N HIS A 7 3.29 -26.71 13.80
CA HIS A 7 3.14 -26.83 12.36
C HIS A 7 1.68 -26.64 11.92
N HIS A 8 0.74 -27.19 12.67
CA HIS A 8 -0.68 -26.99 12.42
C HIS A 8 -1.09 -25.53 12.60
N ALA A 9 -0.61 -24.86 13.65
CA ALA A 9 -0.88 -23.43 13.88
C ALA A 9 -0.36 -22.56 12.74
N LEU A 10 0.81 -22.88 12.16
CA LEU A 10 1.36 -22.16 11.00
C LEU A 10 0.46 -22.29 9.76
N HIS A 11 -0.19 -23.42 9.57
CA HIS A 11 -1.12 -23.62 8.45
C HIS A 11 -2.48 -22.94 8.65
N VAL A 12 -2.97 -22.93 9.90
CA VAL A 12 -4.30 -22.38 10.23
C VAL A 12 -4.29 -20.85 10.27
N THR A 13 -3.17 -20.26 10.70
CA THR A 13 -3.03 -18.80 10.83
C THR A 13 -1.95 -18.30 9.88
N PRO A 14 -2.31 -17.85 8.66
CA PRO A 14 -1.32 -17.43 7.66
C PRO A 14 -0.41 -16.29 8.11
N ALA A 15 -0.91 -15.40 8.97
CA ALA A 15 -0.14 -14.26 9.48
C ALA A 15 0.92 -14.65 10.53
N LEU A 16 0.92 -15.89 11.01
CA LEU A 16 1.82 -16.31 12.09
C LEU A 16 3.28 -16.35 11.64
N VAL A 17 3.57 -16.84 10.43
CA VAL A 17 4.95 -16.90 9.90
C VAL A 17 5.55 -15.49 9.73
N PRO A 18 4.88 -14.52 9.09
CA PRO A 18 5.38 -13.16 9.03
C PRO A 18 5.57 -12.53 10.41
N LEU A 19 4.68 -12.78 11.35
CA LEU A 19 4.81 -12.29 12.72
C LEU A 19 6.06 -12.85 13.40
N ILE A 20 6.34 -14.15 13.24
CA ILE A 20 7.55 -14.78 13.79
C ILE A 20 8.81 -14.16 13.17
N VAL A 21 8.82 -13.94 11.87
CA VAL A 21 9.95 -13.32 11.18
C VAL A 21 10.15 -11.88 11.68
N LEU A 22 9.07 -11.12 11.84
CA LEU A 22 9.13 -9.76 12.38
C LEU A 22 9.72 -9.72 13.79
N VAL A 23 9.22 -10.56 14.69
CA VAL A 23 9.70 -10.64 16.06
C VAL A 23 11.18 -11.06 16.08
N SER A 24 11.55 -12.02 15.24
CA SER A 24 12.95 -12.46 15.13
C SER A 24 13.87 -11.35 14.64
N ALA A 25 13.43 -10.57 13.64
CA ALA A 25 14.19 -9.43 13.12
C ALA A 25 14.36 -8.34 14.19
N VAL A 26 13.31 -8.02 14.93
CA VAL A 26 13.35 -7.05 16.03
C VAL A 26 14.35 -7.50 17.11
N LEU A 27 14.31 -8.79 17.48
CA LEU A 27 15.22 -9.33 18.48
C LEU A 27 16.68 -9.30 18.01
N VAL A 28 16.94 -9.69 16.76
CA VAL A 28 18.30 -9.69 16.18
C VAL A 28 18.88 -8.28 16.16
N PHE A 29 18.16 -7.31 15.62
CA PHE A 29 18.62 -5.92 15.59
C PHE A 29 18.70 -5.29 16.98
N GLY A 30 17.81 -5.69 17.90
CA GLY A 30 17.86 -5.26 19.28
C GLY A 30 19.13 -5.72 19.99
N VAL A 31 19.56 -6.97 19.75
CA VAL A 31 20.81 -7.50 20.29
C VAL A 31 22.03 -6.79 19.69
N LEU A 32 22.02 -6.55 18.37
CA LEU A 32 23.14 -5.92 17.66
C LEU A 32 23.28 -4.42 17.96
N LEU A 33 22.16 -3.70 18.07
CA LEU A 33 22.14 -2.24 18.17
C LEU A 33 21.76 -1.72 19.57
N GLY A 34 21.16 -2.56 20.40
CA GLY A 34 20.74 -2.21 21.75
C GLY A 34 19.76 -1.05 21.81
N GLU A 35 20.07 -0.04 22.61
CA GLU A 35 19.19 1.11 22.85
C GLU A 35 18.90 1.94 21.59
N LYS A 36 19.80 1.93 20.61
CA LYS A 36 19.59 2.66 19.34
C LYS A 36 18.37 2.14 18.59
N PHE A 37 18.18 0.82 18.61
CA PHE A 37 17.05 0.18 17.91
C PHE A 37 15.75 0.26 18.71
N PHE A 38 15.82 0.18 20.04
CA PHE A 38 14.65 0.22 20.91
C PHE A 38 14.25 1.64 21.34
N SER A 39 14.84 2.67 20.73
CA SER A 39 14.51 4.05 21.04
C SER A 39 13.16 4.47 20.43
N PRO A 40 12.47 5.46 21.03
CA PRO A 40 11.28 6.06 20.41
C PRO A 40 11.57 6.65 19.02
N PHE A 41 12.77 7.17 18.80
CA PHE A 41 13.22 7.69 17.52
C PHE A 41 13.25 6.60 16.44
N ALA A 42 13.75 5.41 16.77
CA ALA A 42 13.76 4.27 15.86
C ALA A 42 12.35 3.85 15.45
N LEU A 43 11.42 3.78 16.40
CA LEU A 43 10.01 3.49 16.12
C LEU A 43 9.40 4.55 15.19
N THR A 44 9.69 5.83 15.42
CA THR A 44 9.24 6.92 14.55
C THR A 44 9.72 6.72 13.12
N LEU A 45 11.00 6.40 12.93
CA LEU A 45 11.57 6.19 11.58
C LEU A 45 10.95 4.98 10.88
N ILE A 46 10.75 3.88 11.59
CA ILE A 46 10.10 2.68 11.04
C ILE A 46 8.69 3.02 10.56
N LEU A 47 7.89 3.68 11.38
CA LEU A 47 6.51 4.01 11.04
C LEU A 47 6.41 5.00 9.88
N GLN A 48 7.29 5.99 9.81
CA GLN A 48 7.33 6.93 8.70
C GLN A 48 7.67 6.24 7.36
N GLN A 49 8.58 5.28 7.41
CA GLN A 49 8.95 4.49 6.24
C GLN A 49 7.81 3.60 5.78
N VAL A 50 7.13 2.96 6.71
CA VAL A 50 6.16 1.88 6.45
C VAL A 50 4.78 2.41 6.07
N GLN A 51 4.40 3.64 6.49
CA GLN A 51 3.03 4.13 6.31
C GLN A 51 2.55 4.11 4.84
N ILE A 52 3.37 4.59 3.91
CA ILE A 52 3.00 4.65 2.49
C ILE A 52 3.05 3.26 1.87
N VAL A 53 4.14 2.54 2.09
CA VAL A 53 4.30 1.17 1.60
C VAL A 53 3.18 0.27 2.14
N GLY A 54 2.82 0.42 3.42
CA GLY A 54 1.75 -0.34 4.05
C GLY A 54 0.39 -0.10 3.42
N ILE A 55 0.05 1.15 3.13
CA ILE A 55 -1.22 1.50 2.47
C ILE A 55 -1.25 0.90 1.05
N VAL A 56 -0.20 1.11 0.27
CA VAL A 56 -0.10 0.58 -1.10
C VAL A 56 -0.08 -0.95 -1.08
N ALA A 57 0.56 -1.56 -0.09
CA ALA A 57 0.60 -3.02 0.05
C ALA A 57 -0.78 -3.62 0.34
N VAL A 58 -1.66 -2.91 1.05
CA VAL A 58 -3.07 -3.36 1.22
C VAL A 58 -3.77 -3.41 -0.13
N ALA A 59 -3.61 -2.38 -0.97
CA ALA A 59 -4.15 -2.38 -2.32
C ALA A 59 -3.60 -3.54 -3.16
N GLN A 60 -2.28 -3.74 -3.11
CA GLN A 60 -1.62 -4.84 -3.82
C GLN A 60 -2.10 -6.21 -3.32
N SER A 61 -2.34 -6.34 -2.02
CA SER A 61 -2.86 -7.58 -1.42
C SER A 61 -4.19 -7.99 -2.01
N LEU A 62 -5.11 -7.04 -2.20
CA LEU A 62 -6.42 -7.32 -2.80
C LEU A 62 -6.26 -7.88 -4.21
N VAL A 63 -5.38 -7.30 -5.01
CA VAL A 63 -5.13 -7.73 -6.38
C VAL A 63 -4.44 -9.11 -6.40
N ILE A 64 -3.43 -9.31 -5.57
CA ILE A 64 -2.69 -10.59 -5.51
C ILE A 64 -3.59 -11.72 -5.00
N LEU A 65 -4.52 -11.44 -4.09
CA LEU A 65 -5.51 -12.44 -3.65
C LEU A 65 -6.37 -12.96 -4.81
N THR A 66 -6.57 -12.17 -5.86
CA THR A 66 -7.27 -12.59 -7.08
C THR A 66 -6.34 -13.19 -8.14
N ALA A 67 -5.12 -13.55 -7.77
CA ALA A 67 -4.08 -14.09 -8.65
C ALA A 67 -3.56 -13.10 -9.70
N GLY A 68 -3.72 -11.79 -9.45
CA GLY A 68 -3.17 -10.73 -10.30
C GLY A 68 -1.97 -10.05 -9.65
N ILE A 69 -1.29 -9.22 -10.42
CA ILE A 69 -0.25 -8.30 -9.92
C ILE A 69 -0.56 -6.93 -10.50
N ASP A 70 -0.56 -5.90 -9.65
CA ASP A 70 -0.78 -4.52 -10.08
C ASP A 70 0.53 -3.76 -10.05
N LEU A 71 1.10 -3.53 -11.22
CA LEU A 71 2.33 -2.74 -11.37
C LEU A 71 2.07 -1.24 -11.41
N SER A 72 0.82 -0.82 -11.47
CA SER A 72 0.45 0.60 -11.59
C SER A 72 0.17 1.27 -10.23
N VAL A 73 0.22 0.55 -9.13
CA VAL A 73 -0.16 1.06 -7.79
C VAL A 73 0.60 2.33 -7.42
N GLY A 74 1.91 2.35 -7.62
CA GLY A 74 2.73 3.53 -7.32
C GLY A 74 2.42 4.71 -8.23
N ALA A 75 2.23 4.47 -9.52
CA ALA A 75 1.86 5.50 -10.48
C ALA A 75 0.48 6.09 -10.18
N ILE A 76 -0.48 5.27 -9.77
CA ILE A 76 -1.81 5.74 -9.35
C ILE A 76 -1.69 6.65 -8.12
N ALA A 77 -0.90 6.26 -7.13
CA ALA A 77 -0.67 7.08 -5.94
C ALA A 77 -0.09 8.45 -6.31
N VAL A 78 0.92 8.46 -7.17
CA VAL A 78 1.59 9.70 -7.57
C VAL A 78 0.68 10.60 -8.41
N ILE A 79 -0.03 10.06 -9.40
CA ILE A 79 -0.94 10.87 -10.22
C ILE A 79 -2.09 11.43 -9.39
N SER A 80 -2.59 10.66 -8.42
CA SER A 80 -3.62 11.15 -7.50
C SER A 80 -3.11 12.33 -6.67
N SER A 81 -1.89 12.26 -6.17
CA SER A 81 -1.26 13.36 -5.43
C SER A 81 -1.06 14.60 -6.32
N VAL A 82 -0.63 14.40 -7.57
CA VAL A 82 -0.45 15.49 -8.54
C VAL A 82 -1.79 16.17 -8.87
N VAL A 83 -2.85 15.39 -9.06
CA VAL A 83 -4.20 15.95 -9.29
C VAL A 83 -4.66 16.77 -8.09
N MET A 84 -4.49 16.26 -6.88
CA MET A 84 -4.83 17.00 -5.67
C MET A 84 -4.10 18.36 -5.59
N GLY A 85 -2.80 18.35 -5.87
CA GLY A 85 -1.99 19.57 -5.85
C GLY A 85 -2.32 20.52 -6.99
N GLN A 86 -2.33 20.04 -8.22
CA GLN A 86 -2.54 20.88 -9.39
C GLN A 86 -3.96 21.46 -9.46
N PHE A 87 -4.98 20.70 -9.06
CA PHE A 87 -6.35 21.21 -9.05
C PHE A 87 -6.51 22.37 -8.05
N THR A 88 -5.79 22.33 -6.93
CA THR A 88 -5.79 23.43 -5.97
C THR A 88 -5.03 24.64 -6.50
N PHE A 89 -3.78 24.43 -6.96
CA PHE A 89 -2.86 25.53 -7.28
C PHE A 89 -2.99 26.04 -8.71
N ARG A 90 -3.31 25.19 -9.67
CA ARG A 90 -3.45 25.60 -11.07
C ARG A 90 -4.82 26.17 -11.39
N TYR A 91 -5.88 25.58 -10.83
CA TYR A 91 -7.26 25.95 -11.15
C TYR A 91 -7.96 26.71 -10.03
N GLY A 92 -7.33 26.85 -8.87
CA GLY A 92 -7.91 27.56 -7.73
C GLY A 92 -9.12 26.86 -7.11
N LEU A 93 -9.28 25.55 -7.30
CA LEU A 93 -10.39 24.83 -6.70
C LEU A 93 -10.22 24.71 -5.17
N PRO A 94 -11.34 24.65 -4.41
CA PRO A 94 -11.26 24.32 -3.00
C PRO A 94 -10.49 23.03 -2.77
N VAL A 95 -9.66 23.00 -1.74
CA VAL A 95 -8.77 21.84 -1.48
C VAL A 95 -9.55 20.54 -1.24
N GLU A 96 -10.73 20.64 -0.63
CA GLU A 96 -11.61 19.49 -0.39
C GLU A 96 -12.06 18.85 -1.71
N ILE A 97 -12.41 19.68 -2.68
CA ILE A 97 -12.80 19.22 -4.02
C ILE A 97 -11.60 18.65 -4.75
N ALA A 98 -10.43 19.27 -4.63
CA ALA A 98 -9.20 18.77 -5.25
C ALA A 98 -8.82 17.37 -4.71
N VAL A 99 -8.93 17.16 -3.40
CA VAL A 99 -8.71 15.83 -2.79
C VAL A 99 -9.70 14.81 -3.33
N ALA A 100 -10.99 15.17 -3.38
CA ALA A 100 -12.02 14.29 -3.94
C ALA A 100 -11.75 13.94 -5.40
N CYS A 101 -11.27 14.90 -6.19
CA CYS A 101 -10.88 14.65 -7.59
C CYS A 101 -9.69 13.68 -7.68
N GLY A 102 -8.69 13.81 -6.82
CA GLY A 102 -7.56 12.88 -6.76
C GLY A 102 -8.01 11.47 -6.42
N LEU A 103 -8.89 11.32 -5.43
CA LEU A 103 -9.48 10.02 -5.07
C LEU A 103 -10.28 9.42 -6.23
N THR A 104 -11.03 10.24 -6.94
CA THR A 104 -11.82 9.81 -8.10
C THR A 104 -10.92 9.36 -9.25
N VAL A 105 -9.84 10.07 -9.53
CA VAL A 105 -8.89 9.69 -10.59
C VAL A 105 -8.26 8.35 -10.28
N GLY A 106 -7.80 8.12 -9.05
CA GLY A 106 -7.23 6.84 -8.65
C GLY A 106 -8.21 5.69 -8.78
N THR A 107 -9.45 5.90 -8.34
CA THR A 107 -10.53 4.91 -8.46
C THR A 107 -10.86 4.63 -9.94
N ALA A 108 -10.91 5.66 -10.77
CA ALA A 108 -11.20 5.51 -12.20
C ALA A 108 -10.12 4.71 -12.92
N ILE A 109 -8.85 4.96 -12.63
CA ILE A 109 -7.73 4.20 -13.21
C ILE A 109 -7.81 2.73 -12.77
N GLY A 110 -8.07 2.49 -11.49
CA GLY A 110 -8.28 1.14 -10.97
C GLY A 110 -9.47 0.45 -11.63
N PHE A 111 -10.58 1.15 -11.81
CA PHE A 111 -11.74 0.62 -12.52
C PHE A 111 -11.39 0.21 -13.96
N VAL A 112 -10.65 1.03 -14.69
CA VAL A 112 -10.20 0.71 -16.05
C VAL A 112 -9.32 -0.53 -16.06
N ASN A 113 -8.37 -0.65 -15.12
CA ASN A 113 -7.59 -1.87 -14.96
C ASN A 113 -8.49 -3.10 -14.76
N GLY A 114 -9.44 -2.99 -13.86
CA GLY A 114 -10.37 -4.07 -13.54
C GLY A 114 -11.26 -4.45 -14.72
N TRP A 115 -11.74 -3.46 -15.47
CA TRP A 115 -12.53 -3.68 -16.67
C TRP A 115 -11.74 -4.42 -17.76
N LEU A 116 -10.51 -3.99 -18.00
CA LEU A 116 -9.63 -4.65 -18.97
C LEU A 116 -9.32 -6.09 -18.59
N VAL A 117 -9.10 -6.34 -17.30
CA VAL A 117 -8.82 -7.70 -16.80
C VAL A 117 -10.07 -8.58 -16.82
N ALA A 118 -11.20 -8.05 -16.37
CA ALA A 118 -12.41 -8.86 -16.13
C ALA A 118 -13.26 -9.03 -17.40
N VAL A 119 -13.44 -7.98 -18.17
CA VAL A 119 -14.33 -7.96 -19.36
C VAL A 119 -13.54 -8.30 -20.61
N MET A 120 -12.42 -7.62 -20.85
CA MET A 120 -11.57 -7.88 -22.01
C MET A 120 -10.69 -9.12 -21.82
N LYS A 121 -10.66 -9.68 -20.61
CA LYS A 121 -9.90 -10.89 -20.26
C LYS A 121 -8.43 -10.82 -20.61
N LEU A 122 -7.85 -9.64 -20.43
CA LEU A 122 -6.42 -9.42 -20.62
C LEU A 122 -5.67 -9.84 -19.34
N PRO A 123 -4.43 -10.36 -19.47
CA PRO A 123 -3.63 -10.70 -18.29
C PRO A 123 -3.39 -9.48 -17.40
N PRO A 124 -3.57 -9.60 -16.08
CA PRO A 124 -3.37 -8.47 -15.16
C PRO A 124 -1.99 -7.83 -15.24
N PHE A 125 -0.95 -8.64 -15.40
CA PHE A 125 0.42 -8.17 -15.51
C PHE A 125 0.59 -7.23 -16.71
N ILE A 126 0.06 -7.60 -17.88
CA ILE A 126 0.15 -6.80 -19.11
C ILE A 126 -0.65 -5.51 -18.97
N VAL A 127 -1.90 -5.60 -18.45
CA VAL A 127 -2.77 -4.44 -18.26
C VAL A 127 -2.12 -3.41 -17.33
N THR A 128 -1.62 -3.86 -16.18
CA THR A 128 -1.07 -2.94 -15.19
C THR A 128 0.31 -2.43 -15.56
N LEU A 129 1.09 -3.21 -16.31
CA LEU A 129 2.37 -2.74 -16.87
C LEU A 129 2.13 -1.60 -17.85
N GLY A 130 1.18 -1.78 -18.78
CA GLY A 130 0.80 -0.75 -19.73
C GLY A 130 0.22 0.49 -19.04
N MET A 131 -0.66 0.28 -18.05
CA MET A 131 -1.24 1.37 -17.28
C MET A 131 -0.16 2.14 -16.51
N TRP A 132 0.82 1.45 -15.92
CA TRP A 132 1.95 2.10 -15.26
C TRP A 132 2.68 3.06 -16.22
N GLN A 133 2.99 2.62 -17.42
CA GLN A 133 3.68 3.46 -18.41
C GLN A 133 2.83 4.65 -18.86
N ILE A 134 1.54 4.43 -19.12
CA ILE A 134 0.62 5.48 -19.55
C ILE A 134 0.42 6.52 -18.45
N VAL A 135 0.19 6.09 -17.23
CA VAL A 135 -0.03 6.98 -16.09
C VAL A 135 1.25 7.74 -15.74
N LEU A 136 2.40 7.09 -15.80
CA LEU A 136 3.70 7.73 -15.57
C LEU A 136 3.94 8.86 -16.60
N ALA A 137 3.75 8.57 -17.88
CA ALA A 137 3.88 9.57 -18.93
C ALA A 137 2.86 10.71 -18.76
N GLY A 138 1.61 10.37 -18.50
CA GLY A 138 0.55 11.36 -18.25
C GLY A 138 0.86 12.24 -17.05
N ASN A 139 1.44 11.68 -16.01
CA ASN A 139 1.85 12.41 -14.81
C ASN A 139 2.91 13.47 -15.14
N PHE A 140 3.96 13.10 -15.87
CA PHE A 140 5.00 14.05 -16.26
C PHE A 140 4.49 15.13 -17.22
N LEU A 141 3.67 14.75 -18.19
CA LEU A 141 3.09 15.71 -19.15
C LEU A 141 2.13 16.68 -18.45
N TYR A 142 1.25 16.19 -17.61
CA TYR A 142 0.27 17.02 -16.92
C TYR A 142 0.91 17.95 -15.89
N SER A 143 1.84 17.45 -15.11
CA SER A 143 2.53 18.24 -14.09
C SER A 143 3.61 19.15 -14.67
N ALA A 144 3.99 18.97 -15.94
CA ALA A 144 5.17 19.60 -16.57
C ALA A 144 6.45 19.37 -15.76
N ASN A 145 6.51 18.25 -15.04
CA ASN A 145 7.58 17.88 -14.12
C ASN A 145 7.82 18.91 -13.00
N GLU A 146 6.80 19.72 -12.70
CA GLU A 146 6.88 20.74 -11.65
C GLU A 146 6.54 20.16 -10.28
N THR A 147 7.24 20.65 -9.26
CA THR A 147 6.99 20.30 -7.85
C THR A 147 6.29 21.47 -7.16
N ILE A 148 5.21 21.18 -6.45
CA ILE A 148 4.56 22.17 -5.58
C ILE A 148 5.24 22.11 -4.22
N ARG A 149 5.83 23.22 -3.78
CA ARG A 149 6.65 23.28 -2.58
C ARG A 149 5.81 23.16 -1.31
N SER A 150 6.40 22.56 -0.28
CA SER A 150 5.73 22.37 1.01
C SER A 150 5.30 23.68 1.67
N GLN A 151 6.07 24.77 1.49
CA GLN A 151 5.73 26.08 2.02
C GLN A 151 4.44 26.62 1.41
N ASP A 152 4.27 26.46 0.11
CA ASP A 152 3.07 26.92 -0.60
C ASP A 152 1.85 26.12 -0.16
N ILE A 153 1.99 24.81 0.02
CA ILE A 153 0.92 23.95 0.49
C ILE A 153 0.53 24.29 1.92
N ALA A 154 1.48 24.49 2.80
CA ALA A 154 1.21 24.84 4.20
C ALA A 154 0.50 26.20 4.32
N ALA A 155 0.84 27.14 3.45
CA ALA A 155 0.24 28.48 3.44
C ALA A 155 -1.18 28.52 2.85
N HIS A 156 -1.44 27.76 1.77
CA HIS A 156 -2.66 27.91 0.97
C HIS A 156 -3.59 26.70 0.99
N ALA A 157 -3.06 25.48 1.26
CA ALA A 157 -3.85 24.25 1.19
C ALA A 157 -3.36 23.23 2.24
N PRO A 158 -3.43 23.54 3.53
CA PRO A 158 -2.90 22.66 4.58
C PRO A 158 -3.60 21.31 4.64
N LEU A 159 -4.83 21.16 4.13
CA LEU A 159 -5.53 19.87 4.08
C LEU A 159 -4.76 18.83 3.23
N LEU A 160 -3.97 19.24 2.24
CA LEU A 160 -3.14 18.32 1.47
C LEU A 160 -2.10 17.62 2.34
N GLN A 161 -1.68 18.25 3.42
CA GLN A 161 -0.72 17.70 4.39
C GLN A 161 -1.39 17.05 5.61
N PHE A 162 -2.72 16.88 5.59
CA PHE A 162 -3.49 16.43 6.75
C PHE A 162 -3.00 15.08 7.30
N LEU A 163 -2.72 14.11 6.44
CA LEU A 163 -2.23 12.80 6.88
C LEU A 163 -0.79 12.83 7.40
N GLY A 164 -0.10 13.93 7.21
CA GLY A 164 1.22 14.18 7.81
C GLY A 164 1.16 14.86 9.17
N THR A 165 -0.04 15.14 9.71
CA THR A 165 -0.20 15.74 11.04
C THR A 165 0.41 14.83 12.10
N LYS A 166 1.28 15.39 12.93
CA LYS A 166 2.07 14.63 13.90
C LYS A 166 1.49 14.74 15.31
N PHE A 167 1.59 13.64 16.06
CA PHE A 167 1.31 13.61 17.48
C PHE A 167 2.32 12.71 18.18
N LYS A 168 2.52 12.91 19.48
CA LYS A 168 3.54 12.18 20.26
C LYS A 168 2.89 11.28 21.28
N ILE A 169 3.39 10.04 21.37
CA ILE A 169 3.05 9.10 22.43
C ILE A 169 4.36 8.47 22.92
N GLY A 170 4.68 8.67 24.21
CA GLY A 170 5.86 8.06 24.81
C GLY A 170 7.20 8.46 24.18
N GLY A 171 7.28 9.67 23.60
CA GLY A 171 8.48 10.14 22.91
C GLY A 171 8.58 9.75 21.45
N ALA A 172 7.78 8.81 20.97
CA ALA A 172 7.68 8.47 19.55
C ALA A 172 6.70 9.41 18.84
N VAL A 173 7.02 9.78 17.60
CA VAL A 173 6.18 10.64 16.77
C VAL A 173 5.39 9.78 15.82
N PHE A 174 4.06 9.88 15.89
CA PHE A 174 3.12 9.20 14.98
C PHE A 174 2.49 10.22 14.06
N THR A 175 2.06 9.78 12.87
CA THR A 175 1.33 10.61 11.93
C THR A 175 -0.09 10.08 11.75
N PHE A 176 -0.99 10.93 11.25
CA PHE A 176 -2.33 10.49 10.87
C PHE A 176 -2.31 9.48 9.72
N GLY A 177 -1.27 9.51 8.88
CA GLY A 177 -1.05 8.49 7.85
C GLY A 177 -0.83 7.09 8.43
N VAL A 178 -0.11 6.98 9.55
CA VAL A 178 0.08 5.70 10.25
C VAL A 178 -1.25 5.21 10.83
N VAL A 179 -2.03 6.11 11.44
CA VAL A 179 -3.36 5.77 11.96
C VAL A 179 -4.28 5.30 10.84
N PHE A 180 -4.26 6.00 9.70
CA PHE A 180 -5.02 5.62 8.52
C PHE A 180 -4.62 4.22 8.03
N MET A 181 -3.33 3.93 7.95
CA MET A 181 -2.82 2.61 7.55
C MET A 181 -3.35 1.51 8.47
N ILE A 182 -3.26 1.71 9.79
CA ILE A 182 -3.74 0.72 10.77
C ILE A 182 -5.25 0.52 10.66
N CYS A 183 -6.01 1.61 10.54
CA CYS A 183 -7.46 1.53 10.37
C CYS A 183 -7.84 0.83 9.07
N LEU A 184 -7.12 1.09 7.99
CA LEU A 184 -7.35 0.45 6.69
C LEU A 184 -7.06 -1.05 6.77
N VAL A 185 -5.96 -1.44 7.39
CA VAL A 185 -5.61 -2.86 7.60
C VAL A 185 -6.71 -3.55 8.42
N ALA A 186 -7.15 -2.94 9.50
CA ALA A 186 -8.22 -3.48 10.35
C ALA A 186 -9.53 -3.62 9.57
N LEU A 187 -9.91 -2.59 8.80
CA LEU A 187 -11.13 -2.60 8.00
C LEU A 187 -11.09 -3.69 6.95
N LEU A 188 -10.03 -3.77 6.17
CA LEU A 188 -9.91 -4.76 5.10
C LEU A 188 -9.74 -6.18 5.63
N ALA A 189 -9.05 -6.35 6.75
CA ALA A 189 -8.97 -7.64 7.41
C ALA A 189 -10.35 -8.14 7.83
N TYR A 190 -11.17 -7.27 8.42
CA TYR A 190 -12.55 -7.57 8.78
C TYR A 190 -13.41 -7.88 7.55
N VAL A 191 -13.36 -7.01 6.53
CA VAL A 191 -14.16 -7.15 5.32
C VAL A 191 -13.83 -8.45 4.58
N LEU A 192 -12.56 -8.78 4.42
CA LEU A 192 -12.15 -10.01 3.72
C LEU A 192 -12.58 -11.27 4.47
N ARG A 193 -12.58 -11.23 5.79
CA ARG A 193 -12.88 -12.42 6.62
C ARG A 193 -14.39 -12.61 6.85
N HIS A 194 -15.16 -11.51 6.97
CA HIS A 194 -16.53 -11.56 7.50
C HIS A 194 -17.61 -11.15 6.51
N THR A 195 -17.28 -10.79 5.27
CA THR A 195 -18.27 -10.38 4.27
C THR A 195 -18.34 -11.34 3.09
N ALA A 196 -19.46 -11.31 2.38
CA ALA A 196 -19.63 -12.06 1.13
C ALA A 196 -18.62 -11.63 0.08
N TRP A 197 -18.35 -10.33 -0.03
CA TRP A 197 -17.36 -9.80 -0.97
C TRP A 197 -15.97 -10.39 -0.71
N GLY A 198 -15.56 -10.47 0.56
CA GLY A 198 -14.29 -11.08 0.93
C GLY A 198 -14.21 -12.56 0.52
N ARG A 199 -15.26 -13.31 0.77
CA ARG A 199 -15.34 -14.73 0.33
C ARG A 199 -15.24 -14.84 -1.19
N HIS A 200 -15.89 -13.94 -1.92
CA HIS A 200 -15.83 -13.91 -3.38
C HIS A 200 -14.42 -13.61 -3.88
N VAL A 201 -13.70 -12.68 -3.24
CA VAL A 201 -12.31 -12.35 -3.58
C VAL A 201 -11.42 -13.60 -3.46
N TYR A 202 -11.49 -14.30 -2.34
CA TYR A 202 -10.70 -15.52 -2.12
C TYR A 202 -11.10 -16.63 -3.09
N ALA A 203 -12.40 -16.81 -3.35
CA ALA A 203 -12.89 -17.81 -4.27
C ALA A 203 -12.43 -17.57 -5.71
N VAL A 204 -12.49 -16.33 -6.17
CA VAL A 204 -12.03 -15.95 -7.52
C VAL A 204 -10.51 -16.17 -7.65
N GLY A 205 -9.74 -15.87 -6.61
CA GLY A 205 -8.31 -16.12 -6.62
C GLY A 205 -7.93 -17.58 -6.59
N ASP A 206 -8.70 -18.40 -5.89
CA ASP A 206 -8.46 -19.83 -5.77
C ASP A 206 -8.78 -20.57 -7.08
N ASP A 207 -9.98 -20.37 -7.62
CA ASP A 207 -10.43 -20.95 -8.88
C ASP A 207 -11.56 -20.14 -9.48
N PRO A 208 -11.30 -19.28 -10.47
CA PRO A 208 -12.34 -18.45 -11.08
C PRO A 208 -13.47 -19.26 -11.71
N GLU A 209 -13.16 -20.37 -12.34
CA GLU A 209 -14.18 -21.23 -13.00
C GLU A 209 -15.11 -21.86 -11.97
N ALA A 210 -14.56 -22.40 -10.90
CA ALA A 210 -15.35 -22.97 -9.81
C ALA A 210 -16.17 -21.90 -9.09
N ALA A 211 -15.62 -20.70 -8.90
CA ALA A 211 -16.33 -19.56 -8.31
C ALA A 211 -17.53 -19.18 -9.16
N GLU A 212 -17.38 -19.08 -10.47
CA GLU A 212 -18.48 -18.78 -11.40
C GLU A 212 -19.56 -19.83 -11.34
N LEU A 213 -19.19 -21.10 -11.36
CA LEU A 213 -20.12 -22.22 -11.23
C LEU A 213 -20.88 -22.23 -9.90
N SER A 214 -20.28 -21.68 -8.86
CA SER A 214 -20.92 -21.53 -7.54
C SER A 214 -21.81 -20.29 -7.40
N GLY A 215 -21.96 -19.49 -8.47
CA GLY A 215 -22.80 -18.31 -8.47
C GLY A 215 -22.10 -17.00 -8.15
N VAL A 216 -20.77 -16.98 -8.03
CA VAL A 216 -20.00 -15.76 -7.83
C VAL A 216 -19.89 -14.99 -9.13
N ASP A 217 -20.21 -13.69 -9.12
CA ASP A 217 -19.99 -12.83 -10.27
C ASP A 217 -18.51 -12.43 -10.33
N VAL A 218 -17.72 -13.19 -11.08
CA VAL A 218 -16.26 -13.01 -11.19
C VAL A 218 -15.94 -11.65 -11.78
N THR A 219 -16.67 -11.20 -12.81
CA THR A 219 -16.46 -9.91 -13.46
C THR A 219 -16.61 -8.76 -12.47
N LYS A 220 -17.73 -8.70 -11.74
CA LYS A 220 -17.97 -7.65 -10.75
C LYS A 220 -16.95 -7.69 -9.61
N THR A 221 -16.59 -8.89 -9.17
CA THR A 221 -15.60 -9.05 -8.09
C THR A 221 -14.25 -8.50 -8.52
N LEU A 222 -13.75 -8.84 -9.69
CA LEU A 222 -12.48 -8.34 -10.21
C LEU A 222 -12.50 -6.82 -10.40
N ILE A 223 -13.54 -6.28 -11.03
CA ILE A 223 -13.65 -4.83 -11.23
C ILE A 223 -13.64 -4.11 -9.88
N SER A 224 -14.39 -4.60 -8.90
CA SER A 224 -14.44 -3.98 -7.57
C SER A 224 -13.08 -4.03 -6.86
N VAL A 225 -12.35 -5.14 -6.99
CA VAL A 225 -11.01 -5.28 -6.41
C VAL A 225 -10.05 -4.25 -6.96
N TYR A 226 -9.98 -4.10 -8.30
CA TYR A 226 -9.08 -3.13 -8.92
C TYR A 226 -9.51 -1.69 -8.65
N ALA A 227 -10.81 -1.41 -8.64
CA ALA A 227 -11.32 -0.07 -8.32
C ALA A 227 -11.00 0.33 -6.87
N ILE A 228 -11.22 -0.57 -5.93
CA ILE A 228 -10.89 -0.34 -4.51
C ILE A 228 -9.38 -0.20 -4.33
N ALA A 229 -8.58 -1.01 -5.01
CA ALA A 229 -7.13 -0.88 -5.01
C ALA A 229 -6.69 0.50 -5.51
N GLY A 230 -7.31 0.99 -6.59
CA GLY A 230 -7.06 2.35 -7.09
C GLY A 230 -7.42 3.43 -6.09
N LEU A 231 -8.55 3.31 -5.40
CA LEU A 231 -8.96 4.23 -4.35
C LEU A 231 -7.96 4.23 -3.18
N ILE A 232 -7.53 3.07 -2.74
CA ILE A 232 -6.54 2.93 -1.67
C ILE A 232 -5.21 3.58 -2.08
N CYS A 233 -4.77 3.38 -3.32
CA CYS A 233 -3.57 4.01 -3.85
C CYS A 233 -3.70 5.54 -3.91
N ALA A 234 -4.89 6.06 -4.21
CA ALA A 234 -5.16 7.50 -4.17
C ALA A 234 -5.02 8.06 -2.74
N PHE A 235 -5.50 7.34 -1.73
CA PHE A 235 -5.26 7.69 -0.33
C PHE A 235 -3.77 7.63 0.01
N ALA A 236 -3.05 6.65 -0.52
CA ALA A 236 -1.59 6.58 -0.36
C ALA A 236 -0.90 7.82 -0.96
N GLY A 237 -1.39 8.31 -2.09
CA GLY A 237 -0.91 9.57 -2.69
C GLY A 237 -1.14 10.77 -1.79
N TRP A 238 -2.29 10.84 -1.15
CA TRP A 238 -2.57 11.89 -0.16
C TRP A 238 -1.65 11.78 1.06
N ALA A 239 -1.46 10.58 1.58
CA ALA A 239 -0.51 10.33 2.67
C ALA A 239 0.93 10.66 2.27
N LEU A 240 1.30 10.43 1.01
CA LEU A 240 2.62 10.77 0.47
C LEU A 240 2.87 12.28 0.52
N ILE A 241 1.88 13.10 0.16
CA ILE A 241 1.97 14.56 0.32
C ILE A 241 2.21 14.91 1.79
N GLY A 242 1.47 14.29 2.69
CA GLY A 242 1.63 14.52 4.14
C GLY A 242 3.02 14.17 4.66
N ARG A 243 3.58 13.07 4.17
CA ARG A 243 4.91 12.59 4.58
C ARG A 243 6.03 13.47 4.06
N ILE A 244 6.01 13.77 2.76
CA ILE A 244 7.05 14.57 2.08
C ILE A 244 6.83 16.06 2.34
N GLY A 245 5.58 16.47 2.46
CA GLY A 245 5.15 17.86 2.60
C GLY A 245 4.94 18.58 1.27
N SER A 246 5.46 18.05 0.17
CA SER A 246 5.36 18.61 -1.18
C SER A 246 4.63 17.67 -2.13
N VAL A 247 4.16 18.20 -3.25
CA VAL A 247 3.62 17.42 -4.36
C VAL A 247 4.69 17.31 -5.44
N SER A 248 5.22 16.12 -5.65
CA SER A 248 6.29 15.87 -6.61
C SER A 248 5.92 14.72 -7.55
N PRO A 249 6.01 14.93 -8.89
CA PRO A 249 5.74 13.87 -9.86
C PRO A 249 6.80 12.76 -9.88
N THR A 250 7.95 13.00 -9.25
CA THR A 250 9.06 12.03 -9.20
C THR A 250 9.08 11.19 -7.93
N SER A 251 8.16 11.44 -6.99
CA SER A 251 8.07 10.68 -5.74
C SER A 251 7.48 9.29 -5.96
N GLY A 252 7.78 8.36 -5.07
CA GLY A 252 7.12 7.06 -5.01
C GLY A 252 7.40 6.11 -6.16
N GLN A 253 8.54 6.23 -6.85
CA GLN A 253 8.87 5.41 -8.02
C GLN A 253 9.04 3.93 -7.70
N LEU A 254 9.40 3.58 -6.46
CA LEU A 254 9.64 2.19 -6.04
C LEU A 254 8.43 1.56 -5.33
N LEU A 255 7.31 2.26 -5.21
CA LEU A 255 6.16 1.78 -4.44
C LEU A 255 5.58 0.46 -4.95
N ASN A 256 5.59 0.22 -6.27
CA ASN A 256 5.11 -1.03 -6.83
C ASN A 256 5.95 -2.22 -6.38
N ILE A 257 7.27 -2.09 -6.41
CA ILE A 257 8.19 -3.15 -5.99
C ILE A 257 8.14 -3.35 -4.46
N GLU A 258 8.16 -2.27 -3.71
CA GLU A 258 8.10 -2.30 -2.24
C GLU A 258 6.79 -2.93 -1.76
N SER A 259 5.67 -2.61 -2.40
CA SER A 259 4.37 -3.18 -2.04
C SER A 259 4.29 -4.67 -2.33
N ILE A 260 4.79 -5.12 -3.48
CA ILE A 260 4.85 -6.54 -3.82
C ILE A 260 5.72 -7.28 -2.82
N THR A 261 6.88 -6.74 -2.48
CA THR A 261 7.79 -7.32 -1.48
C THR A 261 7.09 -7.49 -0.14
N ALA A 262 6.41 -6.47 0.35
CA ALA A 262 5.68 -6.53 1.61
C ALA A 262 4.59 -7.61 1.60
N VAL A 263 3.84 -7.70 0.51
CA VAL A 263 2.76 -8.70 0.35
C VAL A 263 3.31 -10.12 0.33
N VAL A 264 4.37 -10.35 -0.42
CA VAL A 264 4.99 -11.68 -0.56
C VAL A 264 5.62 -12.12 0.76
N ILE A 265 6.39 -11.25 1.41
CA ILE A 265 6.95 -11.52 2.74
C ILE A 265 5.82 -11.75 3.75
N GLY A 266 4.72 -11.03 3.61
CA GLY A 266 3.53 -11.17 4.44
C GLY A 266 2.76 -12.48 4.27
N GLY A 267 3.14 -13.32 3.31
CA GLY A 267 2.60 -14.66 3.14
C GLY A 267 1.38 -14.78 2.25
N ILE A 268 1.01 -13.72 1.51
CA ILE A 268 -0.05 -13.84 0.49
C ILE A 268 0.51 -14.57 -0.72
N SER A 269 -0.22 -15.60 -1.17
CA SER A 269 0.18 -16.41 -2.32
C SER A 269 0.07 -15.62 -3.63
N LEU A 270 1.14 -15.63 -4.43
CA LEU A 270 1.12 -15.06 -5.78
C LEU A 270 0.19 -15.81 -6.74
N PHE A 271 -0.19 -17.03 -6.39
CA PHE A 271 -1.17 -17.82 -7.15
C PHE A 271 -2.62 -17.51 -6.78
N GLY A 272 -2.84 -16.63 -5.81
CA GLY A 272 -4.15 -16.18 -5.36
C GLY A 272 -4.81 -17.10 -4.33
N GLY A 273 -5.88 -16.58 -3.73
CA GLY A 273 -6.78 -17.35 -2.86
C GLY A 273 -6.28 -17.65 -1.45
N ARG A 274 -5.06 -17.25 -1.09
CA ARG A 274 -4.45 -17.57 0.21
C ARG A 274 -3.69 -16.39 0.78
N GLY A 275 -3.80 -16.19 2.08
CA GLY A 275 -3.11 -15.19 2.82
C GLY A 275 -4.05 -14.22 3.54
N SER A 276 -3.49 -13.28 4.27
CA SER A 276 -4.27 -12.30 5.04
C SER A 276 -3.66 -10.91 4.97
N ILE A 277 -4.52 -9.91 5.16
CA ILE A 277 -4.09 -8.49 5.23
C ILE A 277 -3.19 -8.24 6.45
N MET A 278 -3.43 -8.93 7.56
CA MET A 278 -2.54 -8.83 8.73
C MET A 278 -1.13 -9.29 8.41
N GLY A 279 -0.99 -10.34 7.60
CA GLY A 279 0.32 -10.76 7.10
C GLY A 279 1.01 -9.65 6.30
N THR A 280 0.28 -8.93 5.47
CA THR A 280 0.79 -7.80 4.69
C THR A 280 1.33 -6.69 5.60
N LEU A 281 0.61 -6.35 6.67
CA LEU A 281 1.09 -5.38 7.65
C LEU A 281 2.42 -5.82 8.26
N PHE A 282 2.52 -7.07 8.66
CA PHE A 282 3.76 -7.63 9.21
C PHE A 282 4.88 -7.64 8.16
N GLY A 283 4.56 -7.93 6.90
CA GLY A 283 5.52 -7.87 5.80
C GLY A 283 6.06 -6.44 5.58
N ALA A 284 5.21 -5.44 5.61
CA ALA A 284 5.62 -4.04 5.52
C ALA A 284 6.50 -3.63 6.71
N LEU A 285 6.14 -4.06 7.92
CA LEU A 285 6.95 -3.79 9.12
C LEU A 285 8.30 -4.50 9.06
N ILE A 286 8.37 -5.71 8.53
CA ILE A 286 9.63 -6.42 8.32
C ILE A 286 10.56 -5.62 7.41
N VAL A 287 10.05 -5.13 6.28
CA VAL A 287 10.83 -4.30 5.36
C VAL A 287 11.34 -3.04 6.08
N GLY A 288 10.48 -2.37 6.84
CA GLY A 288 10.85 -1.18 7.61
C GLY A 288 11.92 -1.46 8.65
N VAL A 289 11.79 -2.56 9.40
CA VAL A 289 12.75 -2.97 10.42
C VAL A 289 14.12 -3.27 9.80
N PHE A 290 14.17 -4.03 8.72
CA PHE A 290 15.43 -4.33 8.03
C PHE A 290 16.07 -3.07 7.46
N THR A 291 15.30 -2.19 6.83
CA THR A 291 15.82 -0.94 6.28
C THR A 291 16.46 -0.08 7.38
N LEU A 292 15.76 0.12 8.49
CA LEU A 292 16.30 0.90 9.60
C LEU A 292 17.48 0.20 10.25
N GLY A 293 17.37 -1.10 10.51
CA GLY A 293 18.43 -1.87 11.17
C GLY A 293 19.73 -1.83 10.39
N LEU A 294 19.67 -2.01 9.07
CA LEU A 294 20.86 -1.93 8.21
C LEU A 294 21.46 -0.52 8.19
N ARG A 295 20.64 0.53 8.19
CA ARG A 295 21.14 1.90 8.29
C ARG A 295 21.87 2.17 9.60
N LEU A 296 21.32 1.70 10.73
CA LEU A 296 21.90 1.90 12.04
C LEU A 296 23.20 1.10 12.25
N ILE A 297 23.34 -0.04 11.57
CA ILE A 297 24.59 -0.81 11.55
C ILE A 297 25.66 -0.09 10.72
N GLY A 298 25.26 0.87 9.88
CA GLY A 298 26.17 1.59 9.02
C GLY A 298 26.44 0.88 7.70
N ALA A 299 25.56 -0.04 7.29
CA ALA A 299 25.63 -0.66 5.97
C ALA A 299 25.50 0.39 4.87
N ASP A 300 26.24 0.20 3.78
CA ASP A 300 26.17 1.08 2.64
C ASP A 300 24.74 1.06 2.03
N ALA A 301 24.33 2.19 1.45
CA ALA A 301 23.01 2.33 0.84
C ALA A 301 22.71 1.25 -0.23
N GLN A 302 23.74 0.70 -0.85
CA GLN A 302 23.61 -0.41 -1.81
C GLN A 302 23.04 -1.70 -1.19
N TRP A 303 23.19 -1.89 0.10
CA TRP A 303 22.71 -3.08 0.82
C TRP A 303 21.28 -2.92 1.37
N THR A 304 20.71 -1.72 1.28
CA THR A 304 19.37 -1.42 1.77
C THR A 304 18.28 -1.55 0.71
N PHE A 305 18.65 -1.90 -0.53
CA PHE A 305 17.74 -2.09 -1.66
C PHE A 305 17.61 -3.56 -2.07
#